data_ad2433e3bb3be23d9f17868bf6ea156f
#
_entry.id   ad2433e3bb3be23d9f17868bf6ea156f
#
_cell.length_a   1.000
_cell.length_b   1.000
_cell.length_c   1.000
_cell.angle_alpha   90.00
_cell.angle_beta   90.00
_cell.angle_gamma   90.00
#
_symmetry.space_group_name_H-M   'P 1'
#
loop_
_entity.id
_entity.type
_entity.pdbx_description
1 polymer ?
#
loop_
_entity_poly.entity_id
_entity_poly.type
_entity_poly.pdbx_seq_one_letter_code
_entity_poly.pdbx_strand_id
1 'polypeptide(L)'
;GNAFYNISYYGYSWNAVAYTRSTNSYNVESTFLSMKSAKKYYEKALKGANAAKNKELAAQSCFMLAKCEQNEYYFNYNETQRSDKNANQNYYIFIQPNWGKQTYLEKLEKEYGNTEFYHQAIKECFYLKAI
;
A
#
# COMPACT_ATOMS: atom_id res chain seq x y z
N GLY A 1 -10.12 6.19 -4.27
CA GLY A 1 -9.00 5.40 -3.79
C GLY A 1 -8.22 4.81 -4.96
N ASN A 2 -8.83 3.94 -5.75
CA ASN A 2 -8.16 3.21 -6.85
C ASN A 2 -7.43 4.12 -7.85
N ALA A 3 -8.03 5.23 -8.28
CA ALA A 3 -7.38 6.16 -9.20
C ALA A 3 -6.07 6.71 -8.60
N PHE A 4 -6.10 7.18 -7.36
CA PHE A 4 -4.92 7.69 -6.68
C PHE A 4 -3.86 6.62 -6.41
N TYR A 5 -4.28 5.39 -6.10
CA TYR A 5 -3.35 4.28 -5.96
C TYR A 5 -2.67 3.97 -7.29
N ASN A 6 -3.42 3.90 -8.38
CA ASN A 6 -2.90 3.50 -9.69
C ASN A 6 -1.96 4.54 -10.31
N ILE A 7 -2.15 5.84 -10.06
CA ILE A 7 -1.23 6.89 -10.52
C ILE A 7 0.00 7.06 -9.62
N SER A 8 0.06 6.39 -8.47
CA SER A 8 1.24 6.41 -7.61
C SER A 8 2.38 5.58 -8.20
N TYR A 9 3.57 5.70 -7.59
CA TYR A 9 4.73 4.90 -8.00
C TYR A 9 4.47 3.40 -8.00
N TYR A 10 3.61 2.92 -7.11
CA TYR A 10 3.31 1.50 -6.92
C TYR A 10 2.11 1.00 -7.75
N GLY A 11 1.44 1.91 -8.47
CA GLY A 11 0.31 1.57 -9.31
C GLY A 11 0.69 1.29 -10.77
N TYR A 12 -0.32 0.97 -11.58
CA TYR A 12 -0.13 0.62 -12.99
C TYR A 12 -0.23 1.81 -13.95
N SER A 13 -0.76 2.95 -13.49
CA SER A 13 -1.00 4.14 -14.33
C SER A 13 -0.09 5.31 -13.98
N TRP A 14 1.08 5.03 -13.41
CA TRP A 14 2.07 6.05 -13.05
C TRP A 14 2.50 6.93 -14.23
N ASN A 15 2.53 6.39 -15.44
CA ASN A 15 2.85 7.10 -16.67
C ASN A 15 1.85 8.23 -17.02
N ALA A 16 0.66 8.24 -16.41
CA ALA A 16 -0.29 9.34 -16.55
C ALA A 16 0.17 10.63 -15.86
N VAL A 17 1.08 10.52 -14.88
CA VAL A 17 1.59 11.65 -14.08
C VAL A 17 3.11 11.84 -14.22
N ALA A 18 3.83 10.83 -14.71
CA ALA A 18 5.28 10.88 -14.92
C ALA A 18 5.68 10.09 -16.15
N TYR A 19 6.35 10.72 -17.11
CA TYR A 19 6.78 10.08 -18.38
C TYR A 19 7.91 9.08 -18.19
N THR A 20 8.70 9.22 -17.15
CA THR A 20 9.85 8.36 -16.90
C THR A 20 9.83 7.85 -15.47
N ARG A 21 9.89 6.52 -15.34
CA ARG A 21 10.11 5.83 -14.08
C ARG A 21 11.60 5.54 -13.93
N SER A 22 12.40 6.59 -13.79
CA SER A 22 13.84 6.46 -13.58
C SER A 22 14.15 6.36 -12.09
N THR A 23 15.08 5.49 -11.74
CA THR A 23 15.68 5.44 -10.40
C THR A 23 16.38 6.75 -10.03
N ASN A 24 16.64 7.60 -11.02
CA ASN A 24 17.26 8.93 -10.87
C ASN A 24 16.26 10.09 -10.97
N SER A 25 14.96 9.85 -11.00
CA SER A 25 13.94 10.92 -11.08
C SER A 25 13.78 11.59 -9.72
N TYR A 26 14.69 12.52 -9.42
CA TYR A 26 14.66 13.33 -8.19
C TYR A 26 13.54 14.37 -8.14
N ASN A 27 12.76 14.52 -9.23
CA ASN A 27 11.79 15.61 -9.41
C ASN A 27 10.32 15.18 -9.45
N VAL A 28 10.00 13.94 -9.12
CA VAL A 28 8.58 13.58 -8.97
C VAL A 28 8.11 14.11 -7.63
N GLU A 29 7.14 15.04 -7.68
CA GLU A 29 6.55 15.59 -6.45
C GLU A 29 6.20 14.44 -5.49
N SER A 30 6.70 14.54 -4.27
CA SER A 30 6.52 13.53 -3.21
C SER A 30 5.04 13.20 -2.95
N THR A 31 4.12 14.09 -3.32
CA THR A 31 2.67 13.91 -3.26
C THR A 31 2.15 12.78 -4.16
N PHE A 32 2.76 12.57 -5.33
CA PHE A 32 2.36 11.46 -6.23
C PHE A 32 3.00 10.12 -5.84
N LEU A 33 4.14 10.17 -5.18
CA LEU A 33 4.82 8.96 -4.69
C LEU A 33 4.22 8.47 -3.37
N SER A 34 3.67 9.38 -2.57
CA SER A 34 3.09 9.03 -1.28
C SER A 34 1.68 8.44 -1.45
N MET A 35 1.36 7.48 -0.59
CA MET A 35 0.02 6.88 -0.55
C MET A 35 -1.03 7.78 0.11
N LYS A 36 -0.70 9.01 0.53
CA LYS A 36 -1.59 9.88 1.33
C LYS A 36 -2.97 10.10 0.71
N SER A 37 -3.01 10.42 -0.59
CA SER A 37 -4.28 10.63 -1.28
C SER A 37 -5.10 9.33 -1.41
N ALA A 38 -4.46 8.24 -1.81
CA ALA A 38 -5.11 6.94 -1.90
C ALA A 38 -5.68 6.51 -0.53
N LYS A 39 -4.87 6.59 0.52
CA LYS A 39 -5.24 6.27 1.90
C LYS A 39 -6.45 7.07 2.38
N LYS A 40 -6.44 8.39 2.19
CA LYS A 40 -7.57 9.27 2.54
C LYS A 40 -8.90 8.80 1.93
N TYR A 41 -8.89 8.39 0.65
CA TYR A 41 -10.12 7.94 -0.01
C TYR A 41 -10.52 6.51 0.36
N TYR A 42 -9.57 5.63 0.63
CA TYR A 42 -9.88 4.29 1.15
C TYR A 42 -10.40 4.34 2.59
N GLU A 43 -9.91 5.25 3.43
CA GLU A 43 -10.46 5.49 4.78
C GLU A 43 -11.92 5.96 4.72
N LYS A 44 -12.23 6.87 3.78
CA LYS A 44 -13.63 7.27 3.54
C LYS A 44 -14.50 6.11 3.05
N ALA A 45 -13.97 5.28 2.14
CA ALA A 45 -14.66 4.10 1.64
C ALA A 45 -14.93 3.09 2.76
N LEU A 46 -13.92 2.80 3.60
CA LEU A 46 -14.05 1.92 4.75
C LEU A 46 -15.12 2.42 5.74
N LYS A 47 -15.09 3.73 6.05
CA LYS A 47 -16.09 4.35 6.92
C LYS A 47 -17.50 4.25 6.34
N GLY A 48 -17.67 4.55 5.05
CA GLY A 48 -18.96 4.44 4.36
C GLY A 48 -19.47 3.00 4.28
N ALA A 49 -18.59 2.04 3.98
CA ALA A 49 -18.94 0.62 3.92
C ALA A 49 -19.40 0.10 5.29
N ASN A 50 -18.72 0.48 6.37
CA ASN A 50 -19.13 0.12 7.73
C ASN A 50 -20.49 0.74 8.11
N ALA A 51 -20.71 2.01 7.77
CA ALA A 51 -22.00 2.66 8.00
C ALA A 51 -23.14 1.97 7.24
N ALA A 52 -22.88 1.52 6.01
CA ALA A 52 -23.81 0.74 5.19
C ALA A 52 -23.90 -0.76 5.56
N LYS A 53 -23.14 -1.20 6.55
CA LYS A 53 -23.01 -2.62 6.95
C LYS A 53 -22.58 -3.54 5.81
N ASN A 54 -21.88 -3.03 4.82
CA ASN A 54 -21.35 -3.79 3.70
C ASN A 54 -19.94 -4.31 4.04
N LYS A 55 -19.88 -5.52 4.63
CA LYS A 55 -18.63 -6.14 5.10
C LYS A 55 -17.65 -6.45 3.97
N GLU A 56 -18.15 -6.84 2.80
CA GLU A 56 -17.28 -7.15 1.65
C GLU A 56 -16.54 -5.90 1.15
N LEU A 57 -17.26 -4.79 0.98
CA LEU A 57 -16.66 -3.52 0.59
C LEU A 57 -15.72 -2.97 1.69
N ALA A 58 -16.05 -3.19 2.96
CA ALA A 58 -15.22 -2.82 4.08
C ALA A 58 -13.90 -3.63 4.07
N ALA A 59 -13.97 -4.95 3.84
CA ALA A 59 -12.80 -5.81 3.70
C ALA A 59 -11.89 -5.37 2.55
N GLN A 60 -12.46 -5.10 1.36
CA GLN A 60 -11.72 -4.59 0.21
C GLN A 60 -11.02 -3.27 0.51
N SER A 61 -11.73 -2.35 1.15
CA SER A 61 -11.17 -1.04 1.52
C SER A 61 -10.05 -1.17 2.54
N CYS A 62 -10.21 -2.07 3.51
CA CYS A 62 -9.22 -2.36 4.54
C CYS A 62 -7.95 -2.99 3.94
N PHE A 63 -8.10 -3.93 3.01
CA PHE A 63 -6.98 -4.52 2.27
C PHE A 63 -6.19 -3.49 1.47
N MET A 64 -6.88 -2.58 0.77
CA MET A 64 -6.21 -1.50 0.05
C MET A 64 -5.50 -0.51 0.97
N LEU A 65 -6.02 -0.29 2.18
CA LEU A 65 -5.33 0.48 3.22
C LEU A 65 -4.06 -0.23 3.72
N ALA A 66 -4.09 -1.55 3.88
CA ALA A 66 -2.91 -2.34 4.21
C ALA A 66 -1.83 -2.22 3.11
N LYS A 67 -2.22 -2.24 1.83
CA LYS A 67 -1.29 -2.00 0.71
C LYS A 67 -0.72 -0.59 0.71
N CYS A 68 -1.50 0.43 1.08
CA CYS A 68 -1.00 1.78 1.24
C CYS A 68 0.02 1.87 2.39
N GLU A 69 -0.26 1.22 3.52
CA GLU A 69 0.63 1.16 4.68
C GLU A 69 1.96 0.49 4.33
N GLN A 70 1.93 -0.62 3.61
CA GLN A 70 3.11 -1.31 3.10
C GLN A 70 3.95 -0.42 2.18
N ASN A 71 3.30 0.27 1.24
CA ASN A 71 3.98 1.14 0.28
C ASN A 71 4.57 2.38 0.96
N GLU A 72 3.90 2.95 1.98
CA GLU A 72 4.45 4.02 2.81
C GLU A 72 5.70 3.57 3.55
N TYR A 73 5.71 2.36 4.09
CA TYR A 73 6.89 1.79 4.74
C TYR A 73 8.08 1.69 3.78
N TYR A 74 7.88 1.12 2.59
CA TYR A 74 8.97 0.99 1.60
C TYR A 74 9.46 2.34 1.08
N PHE A 75 8.56 3.29 0.91
CA PHE A 75 8.93 4.65 0.52
C PHE A 75 9.85 5.29 1.57
N ASN A 76 9.44 5.26 2.83
CA ASN A 76 10.21 5.83 3.94
C ASN A 76 11.54 5.09 4.15
N TYR A 77 11.57 3.77 4.04
CA TYR A 77 12.79 2.98 4.12
C TYR A 77 13.79 3.36 3.05
N ASN A 78 13.35 3.48 1.80
CA ASN A 78 14.21 3.88 0.69
C ASN A 78 14.75 5.31 0.85
N GLU A 79 13.95 6.24 1.34
CA GLU A 79 14.40 7.61 1.63
C GLU A 79 15.48 7.64 2.73
N THR A 80 15.32 6.83 3.76
CA THR A 80 16.31 6.71 4.84
C THR A 80 17.62 6.15 4.32
N GLN A 81 17.58 5.10 3.48
CA GLN A 81 18.79 4.50 2.87
C GLN A 81 19.49 5.46 1.89
N ARG A 82 18.74 6.28 1.16
CA ARG A 82 19.33 7.29 0.27
C ARG A 82 20.05 8.41 1.01
N SER A 83 19.62 8.75 2.21
CA SER A 83 20.27 9.77 3.04
C SER A 83 21.58 9.27 3.65
N ASP A 84 21.77 7.97 3.77
CA ASP A 84 23.01 7.35 4.24
C ASP A 84 23.99 7.17 3.07
N LYS A 85 24.93 8.13 2.93
CA LYS A 85 25.97 8.12 1.87
C LYS A 85 26.92 6.92 1.94
N ASN A 86 26.89 6.15 3.00
CA ASN A 86 27.72 4.96 3.20
C ASN A 86 26.98 3.66 2.90
N ALA A 87 25.69 3.71 2.54
CA ALA A 87 24.96 2.52 2.15
C ALA A 87 25.53 1.96 0.84
N ASN A 88 26.26 0.86 0.94
CA ASN A 88 26.75 0.09 -0.20
C ASN A 88 25.59 -0.22 -1.16
N GLN A 89 25.78 0.04 -2.44
CA GLN A 89 24.76 0.00 -3.51
C GLN A 89 24.17 -1.39 -3.81
N ASN A 90 23.96 -2.23 -2.85
CA ASN A 90 23.25 -3.48 -3.05
C ASN A 90 21.74 -3.25 -3.00
N TYR A 91 21.20 -2.76 -4.12
CA TYR A 91 19.80 -2.47 -4.40
C TYR A 91 18.93 -3.73 -4.56
N TYR A 92 19.07 -4.69 -3.70
CA TYR A 92 18.07 -5.74 -3.58
C TYR A 92 17.18 -5.40 -2.39
N ILE A 93 16.05 -4.77 -2.69
CA ILE A 93 14.94 -4.69 -1.74
C ILE A 93 14.49 -6.13 -1.52
N PHE A 94 15.12 -6.81 -0.59
CA PHE A 94 14.53 -8.01 -0.02
C PHE A 94 13.22 -7.54 0.62
N ILE A 95 12.10 -8.00 0.06
CA ILE A 95 10.78 -7.83 0.66
C ILE A 95 10.88 -8.48 2.03
N GLN A 96 11.14 -7.66 3.05
CA GLN A 96 11.13 -8.14 4.42
C GLN A 96 9.68 -8.48 4.75
N PRO A 97 9.37 -9.70 5.19
CA PRO A 97 8.01 -10.07 5.54
C PRO A 97 7.45 -9.22 6.70
N ASN A 98 8.33 -8.58 7.45
CA ASN A 98 7.96 -7.70 8.57
C ASN A 98 8.23 -6.24 8.19
N TRP A 99 7.26 -5.59 7.53
CA TRP A 99 7.36 -4.16 7.20
C TRP A 99 6.88 -3.23 8.35
N GLY A 100 7.02 -3.64 9.59
CA GLY A 100 6.65 -2.85 10.76
C GLY A 100 5.18 -3.02 11.16
N LYS A 101 4.53 -1.94 11.59
CA LYS A 101 3.16 -2.00 12.09
C LYS A 101 2.16 -2.27 10.98
N GLN A 102 1.51 -3.43 11.02
CA GLN A 102 0.55 -3.92 10.01
C GLN A 102 -0.90 -3.64 10.43
N THR A 103 -1.20 -2.40 10.78
CA THR A 103 -2.47 -2.01 11.41
C THR A 103 -3.70 -2.46 10.63
N TYR A 104 -3.71 -2.23 9.32
CA TYR A 104 -4.86 -2.57 8.50
C TYR A 104 -4.91 -4.05 8.12
N LEU A 105 -3.78 -4.74 8.13
CA LEU A 105 -3.74 -6.18 7.87
C LEU A 105 -4.30 -6.96 9.06
N GLU A 106 -3.87 -6.60 10.28
CA GLU A 106 -4.42 -7.15 11.53
C GLU A 106 -5.92 -6.85 11.65
N LYS A 107 -6.34 -5.64 11.28
CA LYS A 107 -7.74 -5.25 11.26
C LYS A 107 -8.54 -6.07 10.24
N LEU A 108 -8.00 -6.30 9.05
CA LEU A 108 -8.63 -7.10 8.00
C LEU A 108 -8.92 -8.51 8.49
N GLU A 109 -7.93 -9.15 9.10
CA GLU A 109 -8.08 -10.49 9.67
C GLU A 109 -9.12 -10.52 10.78
N LYS A 110 -8.99 -9.64 11.78
CA LYS A 110 -9.81 -9.64 12.99
C LYS A 110 -11.27 -9.27 12.73
N GLU A 111 -11.53 -8.25 11.91
CA GLU A 111 -12.87 -7.69 11.73
C GLU A 111 -13.60 -8.24 10.49
N TYR A 112 -12.83 -8.69 9.48
CA TYR A 112 -13.35 -9.08 8.16
C TYR A 112 -12.91 -10.49 7.73
N GLY A 113 -12.28 -11.27 8.61
CA GLY A 113 -11.78 -12.61 8.32
C GLY A 113 -12.84 -13.62 7.87
N ASN A 114 -14.13 -13.32 8.09
CA ASN A 114 -15.26 -14.15 7.66
C ASN A 114 -15.89 -13.70 6.32
N THR A 115 -15.28 -12.74 5.61
CA THR A 115 -15.74 -12.26 4.30
C THR A 115 -15.23 -13.16 3.17
N GLU A 116 -15.99 -13.23 2.08
CA GLU A 116 -15.57 -13.94 0.87
C GLU A 116 -14.30 -13.32 0.27
N PHE A 117 -14.26 -11.98 0.25
CA PHE A 117 -13.08 -11.25 -0.19
C PHE A 117 -11.81 -11.65 0.59
N TYR A 118 -11.88 -11.74 1.92
CA TYR A 118 -10.73 -12.15 2.73
C TYR A 118 -10.25 -13.56 2.36
N HIS A 119 -11.16 -14.51 2.23
CA HIS A 119 -10.81 -15.88 1.86
C HIS A 119 -10.19 -15.98 0.46
N GLN A 120 -10.66 -15.19 -0.50
CA GLN A 120 -10.04 -15.09 -1.81
C GLN A 120 -8.66 -14.42 -1.73
N ALA A 121 -8.55 -13.30 -1.02
CA ALA A 121 -7.29 -12.57 -0.89
C ALA A 121 -6.18 -13.40 -0.26
N ILE A 122 -6.48 -14.24 0.76
CA ILE A 122 -5.49 -15.17 1.34
C ILE A 122 -4.97 -16.17 0.31
N LYS A 123 -5.83 -16.68 -0.58
CA LYS A 123 -5.41 -17.66 -1.59
C LYS A 123 -4.45 -17.05 -2.61
N GLU A 124 -4.67 -15.79 -2.97
CA GLU A 124 -3.96 -15.10 -4.05
C GLU A 124 -2.77 -14.26 -3.55
N CYS A 125 -2.81 -13.78 -2.32
CA CYS A 125 -1.83 -12.84 -1.80
C CYS A 125 -0.82 -13.54 -0.87
N PHE A 126 0.43 -13.61 -1.32
CA PHE A 126 1.52 -14.20 -0.53
C PHE A 126 1.72 -13.52 0.83
N TYR A 127 1.49 -12.21 0.91
CA TYR A 127 1.69 -11.43 2.14
C TYR A 127 0.69 -11.77 3.25
N LEU A 128 -0.52 -12.20 2.89
CA LEU A 128 -1.53 -12.65 3.85
C LEU A 128 -1.27 -14.07 4.39
N LYS A 129 -0.41 -14.83 3.71
CA LYS A 129 -0.05 -16.20 4.14
C LYS A 129 1.07 -16.24 5.18
N ALA A 130 1.72 -15.11 5.41
CA ALA A 130 2.87 -14.98 6.31
C ALA A 130 2.49 -14.41 7.70
N ILE A 131 1.20 -14.19 7.94
CA ILE A 131 0.61 -13.85 9.23
C ILE A 131 0.06 -15.14 9.84
#